data_6cc6634e32da49f74ad58bff0391ce35
#
_entry.id   6cc6634e32da49f74ad58bff0391ce35
#
_cell.length_a   1.000
_cell.length_b   1.000
_cell.length_c   1.000
_cell.angle_alpha   90.00
_cell.angle_beta   90.00
_cell.angle_gamma   90.00
#
_symmetry.space_group_name_H-M   'P 1'
#
loop_
_entity.id
_entity.type
_entity.pdbx_description
1 polymer ?
#
loop_
_entity_poly.entity_id
_entity_poly.type
_entity_poly.pdbx_seq_one_letter_code
_entity_poly.pdbx_strand_id
1 'polypeptide(L)'
;MRRTVALLALALALGGCGTAETGSRPAVTVHAAEPQRAELDWREFHPTRIGQRLVFEVETLAVTLGGWSARIAVTNHTDLRFEIDTGPGDYSFGLMLFPTGDLKTVEEANRQGVLPAVRRATTLDPRPPTFLQPGQTWRTTMSAPGSLVDGSWVRIVFGTFVGEKDAPDEFKRVVWFTDHAYHL
;
A
#
# COMPACT_ATOMS: atom_id res chain seq x y z
N MET A 1 84.14 -2.17 -0.57
CA MET A 1 83.80 -0.75 -0.45
C MET A 1 82.63 -0.58 0.49
N ARG A 2 82.92 0.03 1.62
CA ARG A 2 81.95 0.32 2.73
C ARG A 2 81.08 1.47 2.34
N ARG A 3 79.76 1.43 2.53
CA ARG A 3 78.94 2.60 2.79
C ARG A 3 77.83 2.29 3.77
N THR A 4 78.02 2.86 4.93
CA THR A 4 77.10 3.05 6.07
C THR A 4 75.86 3.83 5.65
N VAL A 5 74.69 3.38 6.07
CA VAL A 5 73.45 4.21 6.02
C VAL A 5 72.86 4.24 7.40
N ALA A 6 72.62 5.48 7.84
CA ALA A 6 72.15 5.84 9.17
C ALA A 6 70.69 5.52 9.38
N LEU A 7 70.39 5.07 10.59
CA LEU A 7 69.00 4.98 11.12
C LEU A 7 68.51 6.39 11.47
N LEU A 8 67.38 6.77 10.93
CA LEU A 8 66.62 7.93 11.40
C LEU A 8 65.33 7.41 12.08
N ALA A 9 65.31 7.53 13.40
CA ALA A 9 64.13 7.26 14.23
C ALA A 9 63.18 8.45 14.13
N LEU A 10 61.97 8.24 13.64
CA LEU A 10 60.91 9.26 13.67
C LEU A 10 59.84 8.83 14.66
N ALA A 11 59.81 9.49 15.78
CA ALA A 11 58.76 9.39 16.79
C ALA A 11 57.48 10.08 16.26
N LEU A 12 56.41 9.35 16.03
CA LEU A 12 55.10 9.89 15.78
C LEU A 12 54.27 9.88 17.03
N ALA A 13 53.87 11.07 17.46
CA ALA A 13 53.03 11.38 18.59
C ALA A 13 51.62 10.78 18.43
N LEU A 14 51.15 10.16 19.49
CA LEU A 14 49.79 9.73 19.69
C LEU A 14 48.87 10.95 19.79
N GLY A 15 48.07 11.18 18.78
CA GLY A 15 47.04 12.22 18.75
C GLY A 15 45.66 11.62 18.78
N GLY A 16 44.95 11.77 19.90
CA GLY A 16 43.53 11.99 19.96
C GLY A 16 42.59 10.89 19.52
N CYS A 17 42.22 9.96 20.41
CA CYS A 17 40.93 9.26 20.32
C CYS A 17 39.80 10.29 20.47
N GLY A 18 39.30 10.80 19.36
CA GLY A 18 37.99 11.41 19.33
C GLY A 18 36.95 10.31 19.47
N THR A 19 36.34 10.19 20.62
CA THR A 19 35.11 9.42 20.81
C THR A 19 34.01 10.10 19.99
N ALA A 20 33.75 9.57 18.79
CA ALA A 20 32.52 9.88 18.09
C ALA A 20 31.37 9.38 18.98
N GLU A 21 30.72 10.29 19.69
CA GLU A 21 29.40 10.03 20.25
C GLU A 21 28.48 9.68 19.08
N THR A 22 28.30 8.40 18.86
CA THR A 22 27.23 7.88 18.03
C THR A 22 25.93 8.22 18.77
N GLY A 23 25.38 9.40 18.52
CA GLY A 23 24.07 9.79 19.00
C GLY A 23 23.07 8.74 18.54
N SER A 24 22.78 7.81 19.42
CA SER A 24 21.75 6.79 19.21
C SER A 24 20.44 7.55 19.06
N ARG A 25 19.97 7.68 17.81
CA ARG A 25 18.64 8.23 17.56
C ARG A 25 17.65 7.36 18.33
N PRO A 26 16.83 7.94 19.22
CA PRO A 26 15.89 7.15 20.00
C PRO A 26 15.07 6.28 19.04
N ALA A 27 15.01 4.99 19.29
CA ALA A 27 14.19 4.07 18.53
C ALA A 27 12.73 4.52 18.66
N VAL A 28 12.08 4.87 17.55
CA VAL A 28 10.66 5.18 17.54
C VAL A 28 9.94 3.87 17.85
N THR A 29 9.30 3.79 19.01
CA THR A 29 8.48 2.64 19.37
C THR A 29 7.21 2.68 18.52
N VAL A 30 7.07 1.73 17.61
CA VAL A 30 5.87 1.57 16.79
C VAL A 30 4.89 0.69 17.56
N HIS A 31 3.72 1.23 17.87
CA HIS A 31 2.65 0.51 18.55
C HIS A 31 1.71 -0.13 17.53
N ALA A 32 1.16 -1.31 17.88
CA ALA A 32 0.09 -1.91 17.10
C ALA A 32 -1.22 -1.16 17.37
N ALA A 33 -2.03 -0.98 16.33
CA ALA A 33 -3.35 -0.40 16.48
C ALA A 33 -4.24 -1.29 17.36
N GLU A 34 -5.04 -0.64 18.21
CA GLU A 34 -6.02 -1.32 19.05
C GLU A 34 -7.10 -2.00 18.19
N PRO A 35 -7.69 -3.12 18.67
CA PRO A 35 -8.79 -3.77 17.99
C PRO A 35 -9.97 -2.82 17.81
N GLN A 36 -10.43 -2.66 16.60
CA GLN A 36 -11.52 -1.76 16.24
C GLN A 36 -12.27 -2.22 15.00
N ARG A 37 -13.51 -1.77 14.87
CA ARG A 37 -14.35 -2.02 13.70
C ARG A 37 -15.07 -0.72 13.31
N ALA A 38 -15.06 -0.42 12.02
CA ALA A 38 -15.75 0.72 11.44
C ALA A 38 -16.67 0.28 10.30
N GLU A 39 -17.86 0.87 10.26
CA GLU A 39 -18.71 0.89 9.08
C GLU A 39 -18.33 2.14 8.28
N LEU A 40 -17.94 1.97 7.02
CA LEU A 40 -17.30 3.02 6.25
C LEU A 40 -18.19 3.63 5.17
N ASP A 41 -19.05 2.81 4.55
CA ASP A 41 -19.98 3.22 3.47
C ASP A 41 -19.34 4.06 2.37
N TRP A 42 -18.05 3.79 2.08
CA TRP A 42 -17.33 4.49 1.02
C TRP A 42 -17.75 3.99 -0.34
N ARG A 43 -17.93 4.93 -1.26
CA ARG A 43 -18.28 4.61 -2.64
C ARG A 43 -17.55 5.55 -3.60
N GLU A 44 -16.72 4.98 -4.46
CA GLU A 44 -15.86 5.70 -5.37
C GLU A 44 -15.98 5.14 -6.80
N PHE A 45 -15.49 5.90 -7.79
CA PHE A 45 -15.74 5.61 -9.19
C PHE A 45 -14.48 5.77 -10.03
N HIS A 46 -14.26 4.85 -10.96
CA HIS A 46 -13.26 4.99 -12.01
C HIS A 46 -13.90 4.79 -13.40
N PRO A 47 -13.72 5.69 -14.36
CA PRO A 47 -13.19 7.04 -14.17
C PRO A 47 -14.17 7.91 -13.38
N THR A 48 -13.71 9.06 -12.86
CA THR A 48 -14.51 9.98 -12.02
C THR A 48 -15.54 10.82 -12.80
N ARG A 49 -15.95 10.38 -13.99
CA ARG A 49 -16.92 11.04 -14.87
C ARG A 49 -18.22 10.23 -14.96
N ILE A 50 -19.29 10.91 -15.38
CA ILE A 50 -20.59 10.27 -15.64
C ILE A 50 -20.46 9.31 -16.84
N GLY A 51 -21.09 8.15 -16.78
CA GLY A 51 -21.13 7.15 -17.85
C GLY A 51 -20.56 5.81 -17.43
N GLN A 52 -19.92 5.12 -18.37
CA GLN A 52 -19.31 3.81 -18.11
C GLN A 52 -18.24 3.91 -17.02
N ARG A 53 -18.33 3.07 -15.99
CA ARG A 53 -17.43 3.14 -14.81
C ARG A 53 -17.39 1.84 -14.03
N LEU A 54 -16.27 1.63 -13.34
CA LEU A 54 -16.18 0.71 -12.22
C LEU A 54 -16.56 1.46 -10.95
N VAL A 55 -17.31 0.82 -10.08
CA VAL A 55 -17.70 1.33 -8.76
C VAL A 55 -17.01 0.51 -7.71
N PHE A 56 -16.28 1.17 -6.81
CA PHE A 56 -15.55 0.57 -5.69
C PHE A 56 -16.23 0.96 -4.39
N GLU A 57 -16.61 -0.02 -3.59
CA GLU A 57 -17.30 0.18 -2.32
C GLU A 57 -16.50 -0.47 -1.20
N VAL A 58 -16.37 0.24 -0.08
CA VAL A 58 -15.82 -0.30 1.17
C VAL A 58 -16.91 -0.19 2.23
N GLU A 59 -17.44 -1.34 2.64
CA GLU A 59 -18.54 -1.41 3.59
C GLU A 59 -18.00 -1.36 5.02
N THR A 60 -16.99 -2.18 5.33
CA THR A 60 -16.45 -2.27 6.70
C THR A 60 -14.95 -2.45 6.71
N LEU A 61 -14.31 -1.99 7.78
CA LEU A 61 -12.94 -2.32 8.14
C LEU A 61 -12.92 -2.83 9.58
N ALA A 62 -12.30 -3.97 9.82
CA ALA A 62 -12.04 -4.50 11.15
C ALA A 62 -10.54 -4.73 11.34
N VAL A 63 -10.02 -4.28 12.46
CA VAL A 63 -8.62 -4.43 12.88
C VAL A 63 -8.59 -5.21 14.17
N THR A 64 -7.67 -6.16 14.27
CA THR A 64 -7.41 -6.95 15.46
C THR A 64 -5.92 -6.92 15.77
N LEU A 65 -5.51 -7.42 16.93
CA LEU A 65 -4.09 -7.54 17.27
C LEU A 65 -3.34 -8.48 16.31
N GLY A 66 -4.04 -9.46 15.71
CA GLY A 66 -3.45 -10.48 14.84
C GLY A 66 -3.62 -10.23 13.34
N GLY A 67 -4.40 -9.22 12.93
CA GLY A 67 -4.67 -9.00 11.52
C GLY A 67 -5.74 -7.95 11.23
N TRP A 68 -6.20 -7.95 10.00
CA TRP A 68 -7.25 -7.05 9.54
C TRP A 68 -8.16 -7.73 8.53
N SER A 69 -9.37 -7.21 8.38
CA SER A 69 -10.29 -7.59 7.32
C SER A 69 -11.10 -6.38 6.85
N ALA A 70 -11.46 -6.38 5.56
CA ALA A 70 -12.34 -5.37 4.99
C ALA A 70 -13.38 -6.03 4.09
N ARG A 71 -14.64 -5.60 4.21
CA ARG A 71 -15.70 -5.99 3.29
C ARG A 71 -15.77 -4.98 2.17
N ILE A 72 -15.64 -5.45 0.94
CA ILE A 72 -15.60 -4.61 -0.25
C ILE A 72 -16.57 -5.12 -1.32
N ALA A 73 -16.95 -4.24 -2.23
CA ALA A 73 -17.64 -4.62 -3.46
C ALA A 73 -17.06 -3.88 -4.66
N VAL A 74 -17.12 -4.53 -5.82
CA VAL A 74 -16.81 -3.91 -7.10
C VAL A 74 -17.95 -4.19 -8.06
N THR A 75 -18.51 -3.13 -8.63
CA THR A 75 -19.58 -3.22 -9.63
C THR A 75 -19.08 -2.70 -10.97
N ASN A 76 -19.29 -3.49 -12.01
CA ASN A 76 -18.96 -3.12 -13.38
C ASN A 76 -20.17 -2.49 -14.07
N HIS A 77 -20.17 -1.16 -14.19
CA HIS A 77 -21.16 -0.39 -14.96
C HIS A 77 -20.63 0.02 -16.34
N THR A 78 -19.79 -0.80 -16.95
CA THR A 78 -19.32 -0.62 -18.33
C THR A 78 -19.88 -1.73 -19.23
N ASP A 79 -19.70 -1.57 -20.53
CA ASP A 79 -20.00 -2.63 -21.52
C ASP A 79 -18.82 -3.61 -21.70
N LEU A 80 -17.72 -3.40 -20.99
CA LEU A 80 -16.51 -4.22 -21.04
C LEU A 80 -16.52 -5.26 -19.96
N ARG A 81 -15.88 -6.40 -20.20
CA ARG A 81 -15.52 -7.34 -19.14
C ARG A 81 -14.09 -7.06 -18.66
N PHE A 82 -13.84 -7.35 -17.40
CA PHE A 82 -12.52 -7.21 -16.79
C PHE A 82 -12.04 -8.53 -16.22
N GLU A 83 -10.84 -8.93 -16.59
CA GLU A 83 -10.14 -9.99 -15.88
C GLU A 83 -9.65 -9.43 -14.51
N ILE A 84 -9.91 -10.18 -13.44
CA ILE A 84 -9.44 -9.80 -12.11
C ILE A 84 -8.12 -10.51 -11.84
N ASP A 85 -7.01 -9.74 -11.91
CA ASP A 85 -5.69 -10.26 -11.63
C ASP A 85 -5.45 -10.27 -10.11
N THR A 86 -5.31 -11.46 -9.55
CA THR A 86 -4.96 -11.69 -8.14
C THR A 86 -3.51 -12.18 -7.97
N GLY A 87 -2.74 -12.13 -9.05
CA GLY A 87 -1.34 -12.54 -9.08
C GLY A 87 -0.42 -11.72 -8.16
N PRO A 88 0.87 -12.06 -8.11
CA PRO A 88 1.84 -11.43 -7.22
C PRO A 88 2.35 -10.06 -7.70
N GLY A 89 1.52 -9.30 -8.44
CA GLY A 89 1.88 -7.95 -8.89
C GLY A 89 1.98 -6.91 -7.76
N ASP A 90 2.56 -5.75 -8.06
CA ASP A 90 2.76 -4.64 -7.10
C ASP A 90 1.43 -4.09 -6.56
N TYR A 91 0.36 -4.20 -7.34
CA TYR A 91 -0.97 -3.75 -6.96
C TYR A 91 -1.91 -4.94 -6.87
N SER A 92 -2.20 -5.35 -5.65
CA SER A 92 -3.15 -6.42 -5.33
C SER A 92 -4.22 -5.87 -4.41
N PHE A 93 -5.29 -6.65 -4.23
CA PHE A 93 -6.25 -6.37 -3.17
C PHE A 93 -5.56 -6.32 -1.81
N GLY A 94 -5.83 -5.27 -1.04
CA GLY A 94 -5.19 -5.06 0.25
C GLY A 94 -5.42 -3.67 0.80
N LEU A 95 -4.45 -3.19 1.56
CA LEU A 95 -4.46 -1.83 2.09
C LEU A 95 -3.06 -1.21 2.08
N MET A 96 -3.02 0.11 2.07
CA MET A 96 -1.82 0.91 2.27
C MET A 96 -1.96 1.71 3.57
N LEU A 97 -0.84 1.89 4.28
CA LEU A 97 -0.75 2.72 5.48
C LEU A 97 0.00 4.00 5.16
N PHE A 98 -0.63 5.13 5.45
CA PHE A 98 -0.09 6.46 5.24
C PHE A 98 0.12 7.18 6.58
N PRO A 99 1.10 8.08 6.66
CA PRO A 99 1.27 8.94 7.85
C PRO A 99 0.24 10.06 7.93
N THR A 100 -0.54 10.29 6.88
CA THR A 100 -1.55 11.35 6.77
C THR A 100 -2.78 10.89 5.99
N GLY A 101 -3.95 11.42 6.35
CA GLY A 101 -5.18 11.24 5.58
C GLY A 101 -5.34 12.22 4.41
N ASP A 102 -4.42 13.20 4.24
CA ASP A 102 -4.51 14.20 3.20
C ASP A 102 -4.32 13.61 1.79
N LEU A 103 -5.37 13.69 0.98
CA LEU A 103 -5.38 13.12 -0.38
C LEU A 103 -4.34 13.79 -1.28
N LYS A 104 -4.12 15.10 -1.17
CA LYS A 104 -3.14 15.81 -2.02
C LYS A 104 -1.72 15.31 -1.79
N THR A 105 -1.36 15.03 -0.54
CA THR A 105 -0.07 14.42 -0.19
C THR A 105 0.07 13.03 -0.81
N VAL A 106 -1.01 12.25 -0.81
CA VAL A 106 -1.02 10.90 -1.41
C VAL A 106 -0.94 10.96 -2.94
N GLU A 107 -1.66 11.87 -3.57
CA GLU A 107 -1.59 12.09 -5.03
C GLU A 107 -0.18 12.52 -5.46
N GLU A 108 0.48 13.37 -4.68
CA GLU A 108 1.87 13.76 -4.94
C GLU A 108 2.82 12.58 -4.81
N ALA A 109 2.69 11.77 -3.75
CA ALA A 109 3.47 10.55 -3.58
C ALA A 109 3.25 9.56 -4.75
N ASN A 110 2.01 9.45 -5.24
CA ASN A 110 1.68 8.63 -6.40
C ASN A 110 2.38 9.13 -7.68
N ARG A 111 2.34 10.43 -7.94
CA ARG A 111 3.04 11.04 -9.09
C ARG A 111 4.55 10.83 -9.04
N GLN A 112 5.12 10.79 -7.85
CA GLN A 112 6.54 10.56 -7.62
C GLN A 112 6.93 9.07 -7.59
N GLY A 113 5.95 8.15 -7.61
CA GLY A 113 6.20 6.70 -7.53
C GLY A 113 6.71 6.24 -6.16
N VAL A 114 6.37 6.98 -5.08
CA VAL A 114 6.82 6.69 -3.70
C VAL A 114 5.68 6.27 -2.77
N LEU A 115 4.64 5.66 -3.33
CA LEU A 115 3.55 5.12 -2.53
C LEU A 115 4.04 4.02 -1.56
N PRO A 116 3.42 3.90 -0.38
CA PRO A 116 3.66 2.77 0.51
C PRO A 116 3.39 1.44 -0.17
N ALA A 117 4.13 0.40 0.23
CA ALA A 117 3.85 -0.95 -0.24
C ALA A 117 2.45 -1.41 0.17
N VAL A 118 1.77 -2.12 -0.72
CA VAL A 118 0.46 -2.72 -0.42
C VAL A 118 0.64 -3.86 0.59
N ARG A 119 -0.07 -3.80 1.69
CA ARG A 119 -0.29 -4.94 2.58
C ARG A 119 -1.38 -5.81 1.97
N ARG A 120 -0.94 -6.82 1.24
CA ARG A 120 -1.82 -7.67 0.44
C ARG A 120 -2.76 -8.50 1.31
N ALA A 121 -4.00 -8.65 0.88
CA ALA A 121 -4.89 -9.64 1.41
C ALA A 121 -4.36 -11.05 1.07
N THR A 122 -4.35 -11.93 2.05
CA THR A 122 -4.00 -13.35 1.87
C THR A 122 -5.22 -14.20 1.58
N THR A 123 -6.40 -13.67 1.88
CA THR A 123 -7.69 -14.33 1.67
C THR A 123 -8.67 -13.35 1.04
N LEU A 124 -9.40 -13.84 0.05
CA LEU A 124 -10.58 -13.20 -0.54
C LEU A 124 -11.72 -14.23 -0.49
N ASP A 125 -12.77 -13.95 0.25
CA ASP A 125 -13.90 -14.85 0.43
C ASP A 125 -15.25 -14.13 0.27
N PRO A 126 -16.03 -14.47 -0.78
CA PRO A 126 -15.72 -15.39 -1.88
C PRO A 126 -14.58 -14.91 -2.78
N ARG A 127 -13.89 -15.85 -3.40
CA ARG A 127 -12.86 -15.56 -4.41
C ARG A 127 -13.43 -14.76 -5.57
N PRO A 128 -12.62 -13.91 -6.23
CA PRO A 128 -13.09 -13.18 -7.39
C PRO A 128 -13.45 -14.15 -8.52
N PRO A 129 -14.42 -13.78 -9.36
CA PRO A 129 -14.61 -14.45 -10.64
C PRO A 129 -13.39 -14.17 -11.53
N THR A 130 -13.10 -15.06 -12.47
CA THR A 130 -12.04 -14.81 -13.46
C THR A 130 -12.31 -13.54 -14.25
N PHE A 131 -13.56 -13.28 -14.56
CA PHE A 131 -14.01 -12.08 -15.27
C PHE A 131 -15.17 -11.42 -14.54
N LEU A 132 -15.08 -10.11 -14.34
CA LEU A 132 -16.18 -9.28 -13.89
C LEU A 132 -16.96 -8.79 -15.13
N GLN A 133 -18.14 -9.37 -15.36
CA GLN A 133 -18.97 -9.09 -16.52
C GLN A 133 -19.67 -7.71 -16.43
N PRO A 134 -20.11 -7.13 -17.56
CA PRO A 134 -21.01 -5.97 -17.56
C PRO A 134 -22.20 -6.17 -16.63
N GLY A 135 -22.49 -5.18 -15.78
CA GLY A 135 -23.57 -5.20 -14.81
C GLY A 135 -23.33 -6.08 -13.58
N GLN A 136 -22.25 -6.84 -13.52
CA GLN A 136 -21.95 -7.72 -12.40
C GLN A 136 -21.40 -6.95 -11.21
N THR A 137 -21.80 -7.36 -10.01
CA THR A 137 -21.20 -6.97 -8.74
C THR A 137 -20.51 -8.17 -8.09
N TRP A 138 -19.25 -8.01 -7.72
CA TRP A 138 -18.53 -8.95 -6.87
C TRP A 138 -18.33 -8.34 -5.49
N ARG A 139 -18.81 -9.06 -4.46
CA ARG A 139 -18.62 -8.71 -3.05
C ARG A 139 -17.74 -9.74 -2.41
N THR A 140 -16.80 -9.28 -1.56
CA THR A 140 -15.88 -10.18 -0.86
C THR A 140 -15.46 -9.59 0.47
N THR A 141 -15.04 -10.46 1.39
CA THR A 141 -14.24 -10.06 2.55
C THR A 141 -12.79 -10.39 2.23
N MET A 142 -11.95 -9.38 2.20
CA MET A 142 -10.52 -9.54 2.12
C MET A 142 -9.90 -9.48 3.51
N SER A 143 -8.87 -10.29 3.76
CA SER A 143 -8.19 -10.31 5.05
C SER A 143 -6.73 -10.72 4.93
N ALA A 144 -5.92 -10.33 5.91
CA ALA A 144 -4.56 -10.80 6.09
C ALA A 144 -4.15 -10.78 7.56
N PRO A 145 -3.19 -11.65 7.96
CA PRO A 145 -2.55 -11.57 9.26
C PRO A 145 -1.59 -10.38 9.35
N GLY A 146 -1.21 -10.03 10.56
CA GLY A 146 -0.26 -8.98 10.89
C GLY A 146 -0.94 -7.71 11.38
N SER A 147 -0.45 -7.19 12.51
CA SER A 147 -0.95 -5.96 13.13
C SER A 147 -0.76 -4.74 12.24
N LEU A 148 -1.66 -3.79 12.32
CA LEU A 148 -1.52 -2.48 11.73
C LEU A 148 -0.85 -1.52 12.71
N VAL A 149 -0.33 -0.42 12.20
CA VAL A 149 0.41 0.57 13.01
C VAL A 149 -0.58 1.62 13.52
N ASP A 150 -0.59 1.82 14.82
CA ASP A 150 -1.38 2.88 15.47
C ASP A 150 -1.04 4.27 14.93
N GLY A 151 -2.05 5.13 14.81
CA GLY A 151 -1.92 6.48 14.25
C GLY A 151 -1.73 6.52 12.73
N SER A 152 -1.78 5.38 12.03
CA SER A 152 -1.72 5.34 10.56
C SER A 152 -3.09 5.61 9.94
N TRP A 153 -3.05 6.12 8.71
CA TRP A 153 -4.24 6.28 7.86
C TRP A 153 -4.30 5.13 6.85
N VAL A 154 -5.40 4.38 6.89
CA VAL A 154 -5.64 3.23 6.00
C VAL A 154 -6.38 3.66 4.76
N ARG A 155 -5.88 3.28 3.59
CA ARG A 155 -6.62 3.31 2.32
C ARG A 155 -6.73 1.90 1.77
N ILE A 156 -7.88 1.57 1.22
CA ILE A 156 -8.13 0.26 0.64
C ILE A 156 -7.65 0.25 -0.81
N VAL A 157 -6.98 -0.84 -1.17
CA VAL A 157 -6.48 -1.05 -2.53
C VAL A 157 -7.31 -2.13 -3.18
N PHE A 158 -7.86 -1.79 -4.32
CA PHE A 158 -8.53 -2.72 -5.22
C PHE A 158 -7.54 -3.10 -6.31
N GLY A 159 -7.28 -4.39 -6.40
CA GLY A 159 -6.25 -4.95 -7.26
C GLY A 159 -6.47 -4.69 -8.73
N THR A 160 -5.69 -5.34 -9.55
CA THR A 160 -5.69 -5.06 -10.98
C THR A 160 -6.91 -5.65 -11.67
N PHE A 161 -7.62 -4.78 -12.38
CA PHE A 161 -8.67 -5.13 -13.34
C PHE A 161 -8.11 -4.89 -14.74
N VAL A 162 -8.05 -5.92 -15.56
CA VAL A 162 -7.52 -5.85 -16.92
C VAL A 162 -8.70 -5.90 -17.89
N GLY A 163 -8.90 -4.81 -18.61
CA GLY A 163 -9.93 -4.73 -19.65
C GLY A 163 -9.56 -5.56 -20.89
N GLU A 164 -10.52 -5.75 -21.75
CA GLU A 164 -10.30 -6.43 -23.03
C GLU A 164 -9.29 -5.68 -23.91
N LYS A 165 -8.75 -6.38 -24.91
CA LYS A 165 -7.68 -5.85 -25.78
C LYS A 165 -8.03 -4.51 -26.42
N ASP A 166 -9.30 -4.32 -26.79
CA ASP A 166 -9.80 -3.11 -27.46
C ASP A 166 -10.43 -2.10 -26.48
N ALA A 167 -10.26 -2.30 -25.19
CA ALA A 167 -10.74 -1.37 -24.18
C ALA A 167 -10.08 0.01 -24.33
N PRO A 168 -10.81 1.11 -24.06
CA PRO A 168 -10.22 2.44 -23.93
C PRO A 168 -9.05 2.46 -22.95
N ASP A 169 -8.09 3.36 -23.17
CA ASP A 169 -6.85 3.38 -22.37
C ASP A 169 -7.10 3.45 -20.86
N GLU A 170 -8.12 4.19 -20.43
CA GLU A 170 -8.53 4.32 -19.04
C GLU A 170 -9.04 3.01 -18.41
N PHE A 171 -9.44 2.03 -19.23
CA PHE A 171 -9.93 0.72 -18.81
C PHE A 171 -8.98 -0.45 -19.14
N LYS A 172 -7.89 -0.20 -19.85
CA LYS A 172 -6.92 -1.28 -20.15
C LYS A 172 -6.36 -1.96 -18.91
N ARG A 173 -6.07 -1.15 -17.90
CA ARG A 173 -5.59 -1.62 -16.61
C ARG A 173 -6.03 -0.65 -15.52
N VAL A 174 -6.91 -1.09 -14.66
CA VAL A 174 -7.42 -0.29 -13.55
C VAL A 174 -6.88 -0.85 -12.25
N VAL A 175 -6.27 0.03 -11.48
CA VAL A 175 -5.91 -0.15 -10.07
C VAL A 175 -6.51 1.03 -9.32
N TRP A 176 -7.19 0.76 -8.23
CA TRP A 176 -7.80 1.81 -7.43
C TRP A 176 -7.33 1.72 -5.98
N PHE A 177 -6.96 2.82 -5.39
CA PHE A 177 -6.87 2.98 -3.95
C PHE A 177 -7.79 4.12 -3.52
N THR A 178 -8.44 3.96 -2.37
CA THR A 178 -9.53 4.85 -1.98
C THR A 178 -9.07 6.29 -1.75
N ASP A 179 -9.88 7.25 -2.20
CA ASP A 179 -9.72 8.67 -1.88
C ASP A 179 -10.02 8.94 -0.40
N HIS A 180 -10.93 8.15 0.18
CA HIS A 180 -11.18 8.14 1.61
C HIS A 180 -10.07 7.40 2.36
N ALA A 181 -9.84 7.81 3.60
CA ALA A 181 -8.90 7.17 4.52
C ALA A 181 -9.50 7.01 5.91
N TYR A 182 -9.18 5.91 6.59
CA TYR A 182 -9.58 5.64 7.97
C TYR A 182 -8.37 5.78 8.89
N HIS A 183 -8.54 6.49 10.01
CA HIS A 183 -7.47 6.68 11.00
C HIS A 183 -7.54 5.58 12.06
N LEU A 184 -6.40 4.89 12.26
CA LEU A 184 -6.24 3.83 13.26
C LEU A 184 -5.95 4.41 14.64
#